data_8315f3f6525bb2af2a90284c7d1f279c
#
_entry.id   8315f3f6525bb2af2a90284c7d1f279c
#
_cell.length_a   1.000
_cell.length_b   1.000
_cell.length_c   1.000
_cell.angle_alpha   90.00
_cell.angle_beta   90.00
_cell.angle_gamma   90.00
#
_symmetry.space_group_name_H-M   'P 1'
#
loop_
_entity.id
_entity.type
_entity.pdbx_description
1 polymer ?
#
loop_
_entity_poly.entity_id
_entity_poly.type
_entity_poly.pdbx_seq_one_letter_code
_entity_poly.pdbx_strand_id
1 'polypeptide(L)'
;YEVAVPELGRKLIARFWPGPLTVILRRSDGSTLGFRMPDHPVALALLQEAAVPVVATSANLSGHPPPRTAEEVLRDLADQIDVVLDAGPTPVGRESTVLDLSGEAPRILRPGALAEEIQRFL
;
A
#
# COMPACT_ATOMS: atom_id res chain seq x y z
N TYR A 1 -2.88 5.84 -15.05
CA TYR A 1 -1.68 5.13 -15.49
C TYR A 1 -2.05 3.94 -16.38
N GLU A 2 -1.33 3.78 -17.47
CA GLU A 2 -1.48 2.61 -18.33
C GLU A 2 -0.67 1.45 -17.73
N VAL A 3 -1.37 0.46 -17.19
CA VAL A 3 -0.76 -0.72 -16.58
C VAL A 3 -1.43 -1.99 -17.06
N ALA A 4 -0.66 -3.06 -17.15
CA ALA A 4 -1.19 -4.39 -17.43
C ALA A 4 -1.63 -5.04 -16.12
N VAL A 5 -2.92 -5.37 -16.00
CA VAL A 5 -3.47 -6.08 -14.84
C VAL A 5 -3.77 -7.51 -15.23
N PRO A 6 -2.96 -8.49 -14.79
CA PRO A 6 -3.21 -9.91 -15.06
C PRO A 6 -4.54 -10.37 -14.44
N GLU A 7 -5.07 -11.47 -14.94
CA GLU A 7 -6.32 -12.09 -14.42
C GLU A 7 -6.25 -12.32 -12.91
N LEU A 8 -5.14 -12.88 -12.43
CA LEU A 8 -4.92 -13.07 -10.99
C LEU A 8 -4.99 -11.74 -10.23
N GLY A 9 -4.38 -10.68 -10.79
CA GLY A 9 -4.43 -9.35 -10.20
C GLY A 9 -5.85 -8.81 -10.06
N ARG A 10 -6.68 -9.00 -11.09
CA ARG A 10 -8.09 -8.59 -11.03
C ARG A 10 -8.86 -9.31 -9.93
N LYS A 11 -8.64 -10.61 -9.77
CA LYS A 11 -9.26 -11.41 -8.72
C LYS A 11 -8.84 -10.97 -7.33
N LEU A 12 -7.56 -10.72 -7.12
CA LEU A 12 -7.03 -10.31 -5.82
C LEU A 12 -7.48 -8.89 -5.45
N ILE A 13 -7.48 -7.98 -6.41
CA ILE A 13 -7.97 -6.61 -6.21
C ILE A 13 -9.46 -6.64 -5.82
N ALA A 14 -10.28 -7.38 -6.55
CA ALA A 14 -11.70 -7.51 -6.23
C ALA A 14 -11.96 -8.10 -4.85
N ARG A 15 -11.07 -8.97 -4.39
CA ARG A 15 -11.19 -9.65 -3.09
C ARG A 15 -10.69 -8.83 -1.92
N PHE A 16 -9.56 -8.11 -2.09
CA PHE A 16 -8.80 -7.53 -0.99
C PHE A 16 -8.72 -6.01 -0.98
N TRP A 17 -9.18 -5.33 -2.01
CA TRP A 17 -9.27 -3.88 -2.03
C TRP A 17 -10.70 -3.40 -1.72
N PRO A 18 -10.83 -2.36 -0.89
CA PRO A 18 -9.78 -1.68 -0.11
C PRO A 18 -9.19 -2.61 0.95
N GLY A 19 -7.89 -2.46 1.22
CA GLY A 19 -7.22 -3.31 2.20
C GLY A 19 -5.69 -3.29 2.13
N PRO A 20 -5.02 -4.09 2.97
CA PRO A 20 -3.56 -4.08 3.11
C PRO A 20 -2.86 -4.94 2.03
N LEU A 21 -3.20 -4.73 0.78
CA LEU A 21 -2.57 -5.34 -0.38
C LEU A 21 -2.00 -4.26 -1.29
N THR A 22 -0.69 -4.29 -1.51
CA THR A 22 -0.01 -3.50 -2.53
C THR A 22 0.33 -4.40 -3.70
N VAL A 23 -0.11 -4.03 -4.89
CA VAL A 23 0.11 -4.79 -6.13
C VAL A 23 1.08 -4.02 -7.02
N ILE A 24 2.18 -4.65 -7.40
CA ILE A 24 3.12 -4.08 -8.36
C ILE A 24 2.73 -4.55 -9.76
N LEU A 25 2.52 -3.59 -10.64
CA LEU A 25 2.09 -3.82 -12.02
C LEU A 25 3.11 -3.23 -13.00
N ARG A 26 3.17 -3.81 -14.19
CA ARG A 26 4.02 -3.32 -15.28
C ARG A 26 3.29 -2.22 -16.03
N ARG A 27 3.98 -1.14 -16.27
CA ARG A 27 3.51 -0.02 -17.11
C ARG A 27 3.82 -0.26 -18.59
N SER A 28 3.15 0.50 -19.44
CA SER A 28 3.36 0.42 -20.90
C SER A 28 4.80 0.76 -21.33
N ASP A 29 5.51 1.58 -20.54
CA ASP A 29 6.92 1.91 -20.78
C ASP A 29 7.91 0.86 -20.27
N GLY A 30 7.42 -0.27 -19.73
CA GLY A 30 8.25 -1.34 -19.18
C GLY A 30 8.63 -1.17 -17.71
N SER A 31 8.42 0.00 -17.13
CA SER A 31 8.66 0.22 -15.69
C SER A 31 7.58 -0.44 -14.83
N THR A 32 7.79 -0.46 -13.54
CA THR A 32 6.84 -1.01 -12.58
C THR A 32 6.39 0.03 -11.57
N LEU A 33 5.18 -0.11 -11.07
CA LEU A 33 4.62 0.79 -10.08
C LEU A 33 3.72 0.02 -9.12
N GLY A 34 3.81 0.33 -7.83
CA GLY A 34 2.97 -0.26 -6.79
C GLY A 34 1.68 0.54 -6.62
N PHE A 35 0.57 -0.18 -6.47
CA PHE A 35 -0.76 0.40 -6.27
C PHE A 35 -1.41 -0.19 -5.04
N ARG A 36 -2.15 0.63 -4.33
CA ARG A 36 -2.93 0.22 -3.17
C ARG A 36 -4.20 1.08 -3.04
N MET A 37 -5.28 0.45 -2.57
CA MET A 37 -6.50 1.15 -2.13
C MET A 37 -6.64 0.94 -0.62
N PRO A 38 -6.40 1.96 0.22
CA PRO A 38 -6.42 1.79 1.68
C PRO A 38 -7.84 1.61 2.21
N ASP A 39 -8.01 0.70 3.16
CA ASP A 39 -9.27 0.49 3.87
C ASP A 39 -9.33 1.39 5.11
N HIS A 40 -9.43 2.68 4.90
CA HIS A 40 -9.57 3.66 5.97
C HIS A 40 -10.39 4.85 5.47
N PRO A 41 -11.44 5.25 6.18
CA PRO A 41 -12.35 6.29 5.71
C PRO A 41 -11.66 7.65 5.53
N VAL A 42 -10.72 8.02 6.40
CA VAL A 42 -9.98 9.29 6.28
C VAL A 42 -9.02 9.25 5.10
N ALA A 43 -8.28 8.14 4.93
CA ALA A 43 -7.38 7.99 3.79
C ALA A 43 -8.13 8.00 2.46
N LEU A 44 -9.27 7.32 2.37
CA LEU A 44 -10.12 7.34 1.17
C LEU A 44 -10.69 8.72 0.90
N ALA A 45 -11.14 9.44 1.92
CA ALA A 45 -11.64 10.80 1.78
C ALA A 45 -10.54 11.74 1.27
N LEU A 46 -9.33 11.61 1.80
CA LEU A 46 -8.18 12.39 1.34
C LEU A 46 -7.88 12.15 -0.13
N LEU A 47 -7.89 10.89 -0.56
CA LEU A 47 -7.65 10.53 -1.96
C LEU A 47 -8.75 11.08 -2.89
N GLN A 48 -10.00 11.02 -2.46
CA GLN A 48 -11.14 11.56 -3.21
C GLN A 48 -11.08 13.10 -3.32
N GLU A 49 -10.77 13.80 -2.24
CA GLU A 49 -10.65 15.26 -2.24
C GLU A 49 -9.45 15.73 -3.05
N ALA A 50 -8.33 15.02 -2.99
CA ALA A 50 -7.15 15.36 -3.79
C ALA A 50 -7.42 15.25 -5.30
N ALA A 51 -8.23 14.28 -5.73
CA ALA A 51 -8.62 14.03 -7.12
C ALA A 51 -7.43 13.93 -8.09
N VAL A 52 -6.26 13.57 -7.59
CA VAL A 52 -5.03 13.36 -8.35
C VAL A 52 -4.32 12.10 -7.83
N PRO A 53 -3.44 11.49 -8.64
CA PRO A 53 -2.61 10.41 -8.12
C PRO A 53 -1.77 10.85 -6.93
N VAL A 54 -1.75 10.05 -5.86
CA VAL A 54 -0.99 10.32 -4.65
C VAL A 54 0.10 9.27 -4.48
N VAL A 55 1.34 9.73 -4.36
CA VAL A 55 2.48 8.87 -4.05
C VAL A 55 2.60 8.75 -2.54
N ALA A 56 2.73 7.54 -2.04
CA ALA A 56 2.84 7.30 -0.61
C ALA A 56 3.98 6.34 -0.28
N THR A 57 4.65 6.59 0.83
CA THR A 57 5.67 5.72 1.40
C THR A 57 5.25 5.30 2.81
N SER A 58 6.03 4.43 3.45
CA SER A 58 5.88 4.20 4.88
C SER A 58 6.24 5.48 5.66
N ALA A 59 5.57 5.71 6.77
CA ALA A 59 5.73 6.93 7.59
C ALA A 59 6.74 6.74 8.73
N ASN A 60 7.89 6.15 8.44
CA ASN A 60 8.95 5.87 9.39
C ASN A 60 10.32 6.05 8.74
N LEU A 61 11.36 6.21 9.56
CA LEU A 61 12.73 6.13 9.08
C LEU A 61 13.04 4.70 8.64
N SER A 62 13.87 4.58 7.60
CA SER A 62 14.29 3.28 7.07
C SER A 62 14.86 2.39 8.17
N GLY A 63 14.36 1.14 8.26
CA GLY A 63 14.78 0.18 9.27
C GLY A 63 14.05 0.28 10.61
N HIS A 64 13.29 1.35 10.85
CA HIS A 64 12.45 1.47 12.03
C HIS A 64 11.13 0.70 11.85
N PRO A 65 10.48 0.26 12.94
CA PRO A 65 9.19 -0.41 12.84
C PRO A 65 8.11 0.53 12.28
N PRO A 66 7.08 -0.01 11.61
CA PRO A 66 5.99 0.82 11.10
C PRO A 66 5.24 1.49 12.26
N PRO A 67 4.96 2.79 12.16
CA PRO A 67 4.25 3.52 13.21
C PRO A 67 2.77 3.15 13.23
N ARG A 68 2.18 3.23 14.42
CA ARG A 68 0.76 2.98 14.64
C ARG A 68 -0.02 4.23 15.02
N THR A 69 0.67 5.27 15.45
CA THR A 69 0.08 6.53 15.92
C THR A 69 0.78 7.72 15.29
N ALA A 70 0.10 8.88 15.30
CA ALA A 70 0.70 10.14 14.85
C ALA A 70 1.94 10.50 15.68
N GLU A 71 1.94 10.20 16.98
CA GLU A 71 3.08 10.46 17.85
C GLU A 71 4.31 9.67 17.43
N GLU A 72 4.13 8.40 17.04
CA GLU A 72 5.23 7.57 16.54
C GLU A 72 5.76 8.08 15.20
N VAL A 73 4.89 8.57 14.31
CA VAL A 73 5.30 9.23 13.05
C VAL A 73 6.13 10.48 13.34
N LEU A 74 5.67 11.33 14.25
CA LEU A 74 6.35 12.56 14.59
C LEU A 74 7.70 12.31 15.26
N ARG A 75 7.84 11.24 16.01
CA ARG A 75 9.13 10.84 16.59
C ARG A 75 10.20 10.63 15.54
N ASP A 76 9.82 10.03 14.40
CA ASP A 76 10.75 9.74 13.30
C ASP A 76 10.89 10.90 12.31
N LEU A 77 9.80 11.62 12.00
CA LEU A 77 9.69 12.45 10.81
C LEU A 77 9.31 13.91 11.06
N ALA A 78 9.21 14.38 12.32
CA ALA A 78 8.69 15.71 12.64
C ALA A 78 9.31 16.85 11.81
N ASP A 79 10.62 16.81 11.59
CA ASP A 79 11.36 17.84 10.87
C ASP A 79 11.40 17.63 9.35
N GLN A 80 10.77 16.56 8.85
CA GLN A 80 10.86 16.15 7.44
C GLN A 80 9.49 16.19 6.74
N ILE A 81 8.42 16.51 7.46
CA ILE A 81 7.06 16.55 6.92
C ILE A 81 6.39 17.88 7.30
N ASP A 82 5.47 18.33 6.45
CA ASP A 82 4.79 19.62 6.63
C ASP A 82 3.52 19.49 7.46
N VAL A 83 2.77 18.38 7.29
CA VAL A 83 1.46 18.19 7.90
C VAL A 83 1.28 16.74 8.33
N VAL A 84 0.65 16.55 9.47
CA VAL A 84 0.16 15.26 9.93
C VAL A 84 -1.36 15.31 10.04
N LEU A 85 -2.03 14.39 9.35
CA LEU A 85 -3.46 14.17 9.51
C LEU A 85 -3.66 13.00 10.47
N ASP A 86 -3.97 13.35 11.71
CA ASP A 86 -4.14 12.36 12.78
C ASP A 86 -5.59 11.88 12.85
N ALA A 87 -5.82 10.64 12.45
CA ALA A 87 -7.12 9.99 12.50
C ALA A 87 -7.18 8.89 13.57
N GLY A 88 -6.29 8.94 14.56
CA GLY A 88 -6.18 7.92 15.59
C GLY A 88 -5.22 6.78 15.21
N PRO A 89 -5.11 5.76 16.08
CA PRO A 89 -4.23 4.62 15.84
C PRO A 89 -4.61 3.84 14.59
N THR A 90 -3.61 3.24 13.92
CA THR A 90 -3.85 2.39 12.76
C THR A 90 -4.58 1.10 13.17
N PRO A 91 -5.67 0.71 12.49
CA PRO A 91 -6.47 -0.44 12.90
C PRO A 91 -5.77 -1.78 12.71
N VAL A 92 -5.00 -1.95 11.63
CA VAL A 92 -4.31 -3.21 11.33
C VAL A 92 -2.97 -3.32 12.04
N GLY A 93 -2.22 -2.22 12.12
CA GLY A 93 -0.91 -2.15 12.78
C GLY A 93 0.17 -3.00 12.11
N ARG A 94 -0.04 -3.47 10.88
CA ARG A 94 0.92 -4.23 10.08
C ARG A 94 1.00 -3.63 8.69
N GLU A 95 2.16 -3.77 8.08
CA GLU A 95 2.38 -3.35 6.70
C GLU A 95 1.52 -4.15 5.73
N SER A 96 1.23 -3.54 4.57
CA SER A 96 0.58 -4.25 3.48
C SER A 96 1.46 -5.39 2.95
N THR A 97 0.83 -6.46 2.48
CA THR A 97 1.52 -7.46 1.66
C THR A 97 1.82 -6.86 0.30
N VAL A 98 3.06 -6.97 -0.15
CA VAL A 98 3.48 -6.50 -1.48
C VAL A 98 3.60 -7.69 -2.41
N LEU A 99 2.72 -7.71 -3.42
CA LEU A 99 2.67 -8.76 -4.43
C LEU A 99 3.12 -8.20 -5.78
N ASP A 100 4.16 -8.77 -6.34
CA ASP A 100 4.65 -8.42 -7.66
C ASP A 100 3.97 -9.27 -8.74
N LEU A 101 3.22 -8.60 -9.61
CA LEU A 101 2.56 -9.17 -10.77
C LEU A 101 3.14 -8.63 -12.09
N SER A 102 4.29 -7.99 -12.05
CA SER A 102 4.92 -7.41 -13.24
C SER A 102 5.69 -8.42 -14.09
N GLY A 103 6.04 -9.56 -13.54
CA GLY A 103 6.77 -10.63 -14.21
C GLY A 103 5.85 -11.75 -14.72
N GLU A 104 6.46 -12.85 -15.16
CA GLU A 104 5.73 -14.02 -15.66
C GLU A 104 5.03 -14.80 -14.54
N ALA A 105 5.62 -14.81 -13.35
CA ALA A 105 5.07 -15.49 -12.18
C ALA A 105 4.86 -14.51 -11.03
N PRO A 106 3.76 -14.64 -10.28
CA PRO A 106 3.50 -13.79 -9.12
C PRO A 106 4.51 -14.09 -8.00
N ARG A 107 4.96 -13.04 -7.30
CA ARG A 107 5.89 -13.15 -6.18
C ARG A 107 5.51 -12.22 -5.04
N ILE A 108 5.49 -12.75 -3.82
CA ILE A 108 5.36 -11.92 -2.62
C ILE A 108 6.74 -11.34 -2.32
N LEU A 109 6.90 -10.02 -2.49
CA LEU A 109 8.15 -9.32 -2.20
C LEU A 109 8.27 -8.96 -0.72
N ARG A 110 7.14 -8.70 -0.07
CA ARG A 110 7.08 -8.41 1.37
C ARG A 110 5.84 -9.08 1.95
N PRO A 111 6.00 -10.10 2.81
CA PRO A 111 4.87 -10.66 3.53
C PRO A 111 4.34 -9.65 4.54
N GLY A 112 3.05 -9.37 4.49
CA GLY A 112 2.38 -8.43 5.38
C GLY A 112 1.10 -9.03 5.94
N ALA A 113 0.11 -8.16 6.18
CA ALA A 113 -1.13 -8.55 6.84
C ALA A 113 -1.93 -9.64 6.12
N LEU A 114 -1.80 -9.78 4.80
CA LEU A 114 -2.54 -10.74 3.97
C LEU A 114 -1.67 -11.84 3.36
N ALA A 115 -0.44 -12.04 3.85
CA ALA A 115 0.50 -12.95 3.21
C ALA A 115 -0.04 -14.39 3.10
N GLU A 116 -0.65 -14.91 4.15
CA GLU A 116 -1.19 -16.28 4.17
C GLU A 116 -2.37 -16.43 3.21
N GLU A 117 -3.30 -15.49 3.24
CA GLU A 117 -4.48 -15.51 2.37
C GLU A 117 -4.09 -15.42 0.90
N ILE A 118 -3.14 -14.55 0.57
CA ILE A 118 -2.67 -14.38 -0.81
C ILE A 118 -1.90 -15.61 -1.27
N GLN A 119 -1.09 -16.21 -0.42
CA GLN A 119 -0.36 -17.43 -0.75
C GLN A 119 -1.27 -18.55 -1.25
N ARG A 120 -2.50 -18.61 -0.75
CA ARG A 120 -3.49 -19.62 -1.19
C ARG A 120 -3.97 -19.41 -2.63
N PHE A 121 -3.78 -18.25 -3.20
CA PHE A 121 -4.13 -17.95 -4.60
C PHE A 121 -2.96 -18.19 -5.56
N LEU A 122 -1.78 -18.38 -5.04
CA LEU A 122 -0.58 -18.61 -5.84
C LEU A 122 -0.29 -20.11 -5.96
#